data_e03735c4312f8feedf28a041462ac43a
#
_entry.id   e03735c4312f8feedf28a041462ac43a
#
_cell.length_a   1.000
_cell.length_b   1.000
_cell.length_c   1.000
_cell.angle_alpha   90.00
_cell.angle_beta   90.00
_cell.angle_gamma   90.00
#
_symmetry.space_group_name_H-M   'P 1'
#
loop_
_entity.id
_entity.type
_entity.pdbx_description
1 polymer ?
#
loop_
_entity_poly.entity_id
_entity_poly.type
_entity_poly.pdbx_seq_one_letter_code
_entity_poly.pdbx_strand_id
1 'polypeptide(L)'
;MTTLDIGGTNVSSTAAELNKLDGATVVTAEINYSDLATLGTTAASKVFTADANGLTKVSGAVMNVEDTLTDQATVAWNVIASPVAKLTMAGNRTLAAPSGSTPAAGQFISLLLIQDGTGSRTITWNAVYEFAVDTAPTLTTTANLGDLFVFRYNGAKWLETGRNLALTLS
;
A
#
# COMPACT_ATOMS: atom_id res chain seq x y z
N MET A 1 55.85 -1.45 0.63
CA MET A 1 54.42 -1.26 0.32
C MET A 1 54.07 0.12 0.82
N THR A 2 53.75 1.05 -0.07
CA THR A 2 53.31 2.41 0.33
C THR A 2 51.85 2.33 0.71
N THR A 3 51.55 2.55 1.98
CA THR A 3 50.17 2.74 2.47
C THR A 3 49.67 4.11 2.04
N LEU A 4 48.39 4.20 1.64
CA LEU A 4 47.75 5.49 1.44
C LEU A 4 47.54 6.15 2.80
N ASP A 5 48.14 7.32 2.99
CA ASP A 5 47.98 8.13 4.21
C ASP A 5 47.24 9.42 3.87
N ILE A 6 46.26 9.80 4.67
CA ILE A 6 45.53 11.04 4.53
C ILE A 6 45.59 11.80 5.86
N GLY A 7 46.34 12.91 5.89
CA GLY A 7 46.46 13.76 7.07
C GLY A 7 47.14 13.08 8.27
N GLY A 8 48.10 12.18 8.06
CA GLY A 8 48.77 11.43 9.11
C GLY A 8 48.03 10.17 9.58
N THR A 9 46.96 9.78 8.90
CA THR A 9 46.19 8.57 9.21
C THR A 9 46.26 7.60 8.05
N ASN A 10 46.75 6.37 8.29
CA ASN A 10 46.79 5.32 7.29
C ASN A 10 45.40 4.85 6.89
N VAL A 11 45.09 4.81 5.59
CA VAL A 11 43.88 4.16 5.07
C VAL A 11 44.14 2.66 5.09
N SER A 12 43.41 1.93 5.93
CA SER A 12 43.51 0.47 6.05
C SER A 12 42.66 -0.29 5.02
N SER A 13 41.71 0.41 4.35
CA SER A 13 40.90 -0.19 3.29
C SER A 13 41.75 -0.54 2.07
N THR A 14 41.51 -1.69 1.47
CA THR A 14 42.10 -2.11 0.20
C THR A 14 41.55 -1.28 -0.95
N ALA A 15 42.30 -1.20 -2.07
CA ALA A 15 41.81 -0.55 -3.28
C ALA A 15 40.48 -1.16 -3.78
N ALA A 16 40.30 -2.48 -3.65
CA ALA A 16 39.03 -3.15 -4.02
C ALA A 16 37.85 -2.71 -3.15
N GLU A 17 38.08 -2.45 -1.87
CA GLU A 17 37.05 -1.94 -0.96
C GLU A 17 36.69 -0.48 -1.23
N LEU A 18 37.70 0.37 -1.52
CA LEU A 18 37.47 1.76 -1.89
C LEU A 18 36.74 1.87 -3.24
N ASN A 19 37.12 1.03 -4.21
CA ASN A 19 36.49 1.03 -5.54
C ASN A 19 35.03 0.57 -5.54
N LYS A 20 34.52 -0.06 -4.47
CA LYS A 20 33.08 -0.34 -4.34
C LYS A 20 32.22 0.92 -4.26
N LEU A 21 32.82 2.04 -3.87
CA LEU A 21 32.14 3.34 -3.81
C LEU A 21 32.38 4.19 -5.07
N ASP A 22 33.19 3.68 -6.03
CA ASP A 22 33.43 4.38 -7.30
C ASP A 22 32.10 4.51 -8.07
N GLY A 23 31.78 5.75 -8.46
CA GLY A 23 30.52 6.09 -9.10
C GLY A 23 29.30 6.17 -8.16
N ALA A 24 29.45 5.92 -6.86
CA ALA A 24 28.37 6.12 -5.91
C ALA A 24 28.07 7.62 -5.74
N THR A 25 26.81 8.02 -5.95
CA THR A 25 26.34 9.41 -5.78
C THR A 25 25.74 9.64 -4.40
N VAL A 26 25.72 8.61 -3.54
CA VAL A 26 25.13 8.67 -2.19
C VAL A 26 25.97 9.54 -1.25
N VAL A 27 25.31 10.36 -0.46
CA VAL A 27 25.94 11.14 0.61
C VAL A 27 26.01 10.32 1.90
N THR A 28 26.87 10.74 2.85
CA THR A 28 27.06 10.05 4.14
C THR A 28 25.75 9.80 4.89
N ALA A 29 24.81 10.75 4.85
CA ALA A 29 23.50 10.60 5.48
C ALA A 29 22.69 9.43 4.90
N GLU A 30 22.76 9.25 3.57
CA GLU A 30 22.04 8.15 2.89
C GLU A 30 22.69 6.79 3.17
N ILE A 31 24.03 6.74 3.27
CA ILE A 31 24.74 5.53 3.71
C ILE A 31 24.30 5.15 5.14
N ASN A 32 24.15 6.13 6.02
CA ASN A 32 23.74 5.91 7.41
C ASN A 32 22.27 5.42 7.53
N TYR A 33 21.42 5.61 6.51
CA TYR A 33 20.09 4.97 6.49
C TYR A 33 20.20 3.44 6.42
N SER A 34 21.29 2.89 5.89
CA SER A 34 21.53 1.44 5.82
C SER A 34 22.15 0.86 7.09
N ASP A 35 22.55 1.70 8.06
CA ASP A 35 23.14 1.27 9.34
C ASP A 35 22.04 0.77 10.29
N LEU A 36 21.75 -0.53 10.21
CA LEU A 36 20.77 -1.23 11.03
C LEU A 36 21.47 -2.14 12.04
N ALA A 37 21.11 -2.00 13.32
CA ALA A 37 21.64 -2.88 14.36
C ALA A 37 21.20 -4.33 14.19
N THR A 38 20.01 -4.57 13.61
CA THR A 38 19.45 -5.90 13.37
C THR A 38 18.74 -5.93 12.02
N LEU A 39 19.19 -6.79 11.11
CA LEU A 39 18.53 -6.99 9.81
C LEU A 39 17.12 -7.55 10.01
N GLY A 40 16.22 -7.20 9.08
CA GLY A 40 14.82 -7.64 9.12
C GLY A 40 13.94 -6.88 10.13
N THR A 41 14.50 -5.89 10.85
CA THR A 41 13.76 -5.03 11.77
C THR A 41 13.72 -3.61 11.26
N THR A 42 12.56 -2.95 11.30
CA THR A 42 12.44 -1.54 10.93
C THR A 42 12.94 -0.63 12.04
N ALA A 43 13.58 0.47 11.67
CA ALA A 43 13.97 1.53 12.58
C ALA A 43 13.64 2.90 11.95
N ALA A 44 13.43 3.92 12.80
CA ALA A 44 13.17 5.28 12.33
C ALA A 44 14.31 5.78 11.45
N SER A 45 13.97 6.40 10.32
CA SER A 45 14.93 6.93 9.33
C SER A 45 15.93 5.89 8.79
N LYS A 46 15.52 4.64 8.70
CA LYS A 46 16.34 3.54 8.16
C LYS A 46 15.65 2.87 6.96
N VAL A 47 16.44 2.20 6.14
CA VAL A 47 15.92 1.41 5.02
C VAL A 47 15.20 0.16 5.51
N PHE A 48 14.26 -0.32 4.69
CA PHE A 48 13.65 -1.62 4.91
C PHE A 48 14.60 -2.72 4.46
N THR A 49 14.91 -3.66 5.36
CA THR A 49 15.70 -4.84 5.05
C THR A 49 14.96 -6.10 5.44
N ALA A 50 15.30 -7.21 4.79
CA ALA A 50 14.85 -8.54 5.18
C ALA A 50 15.97 -9.28 5.94
N ASP A 51 15.60 -10.23 6.81
CA ASP A 51 16.55 -11.17 7.42
C ASP A 51 16.98 -12.27 6.43
N ALA A 52 17.78 -13.22 6.89
CA ALA A 52 18.26 -14.34 6.08
C ALA A 52 17.16 -15.24 5.51
N ASN A 53 15.93 -15.20 6.08
CA ASN A 53 14.76 -15.95 5.62
C ASN A 53 13.85 -15.10 4.71
N GLY A 54 14.24 -13.88 4.38
CA GLY A 54 13.43 -12.94 3.60
C GLY A 54 12.31 -12.27 4.40
N LEU A 55 12.35 -12.30 5.72
CA LEU A 55 11.33 -11.68 6.58
C LEU A 55 11.73 -10.27 6.97
N THR A 56 10.79 -9.33 6.83
CA THR A 56 10.88 -7.98 7.39
C THR A 56 9.92 -7.84 8.56
N LYS A 57 10.45 -7.61 9.76
CA LYS A 57 9.66 -7.37 10.97
C LYS A 57 9.44 -5.88 11.14
N VAL A 58 8.19 -5.44 11.04
CA VAL A 58 7.80 -4.06 11.34
C VAL A 58 7.42 -3.98 12.81
N SER A 59 8.14 -3.18 13.59
CA SER A 59 7.90 -3.02 15.03
C SER A 59 6.83 -1.97 15.36
N GLY A 60 6.29 -1.28 14.34
CA GLY A 60 5.22 -0.29 14.46
C GLY A 60 4.10 -0.56 13.47
N ALA A 61 3.12 0.33 13.41
CA ALA A 61 2.05 0.26 12.44
C ALA A 61 2.59 0.48 11.02
N VAL A 62 2.08 -0.31 10.06
CA VAL A 62 2.20 -0.01 8.63
C VAL A 62 0.93 0.75 8.24
N MET A 63 1.09 2.01 7.88
CA MET A 63 -0.02 2.87 7.47
C MET A 63 -0.05 3.00 5.95
N ASN A 64 -1.16 2.57 5.35
CA ASN A 64 -1.51 2.97 4.00
C ASN A 64 -2.30 4.28 4.07
N VAL A 65 -1.89 5.29 3.31
CA VAL A 65 -2.64 6.55 3.22
C VAL A 65 -3.97 6.28 2.53
N GLU A 66 -5.08 6.65 3.19
CA GLU A 66 -6.42 6.50 2.60
C GLU A 66 -6.63 7.55 1.50
N ASP A 67 -7.03 7.12 0.33
CA ASP A 67 -7.43 7.99 -0.78
C ASP A 67 -8.94 8.27 -0.72
N THR A 68 -9.32 9.50 -1.08
CA THR A 68 -10.73 9.86 -1.29
C THR A 68 -11.02 9.85 -2.78
N LEU A 69 -11.69 8.80 -3.23
CA LEU A 69 -12.03 8.64 -4.64
C LEU A 69 -12.97 9.74 -5.13
N THR A 70 -12.72 10.21 -6.35
CA THR A 70 -13.60 11.19 -6.98
C THR A 70 -14.96 10.58 -7.28
N ASP A 71 -16.03 11.18 -6.73
CA ASP A 71 -17.40 10.76 -6.99
C ASP A 71 -17.83 11.13 -8.40
N GLN A 72 -18.05 10.13 -9.24
CA GLN A 72 -18.46 10.25 -10.64
C GLN A 72 -19.24 9.00 -11.09
N ALA A 73 -19.90 9.06 -12.25
CA ALA A 73 -20.74 7.97 -12.74
C ALA A 73 -20.00 6.62 -12.79
N THR A 74 -18.74 6.63 -13.25
CA THR A 74 -17.85 5.48 -13.24
C THR A 74 -16.61 5.84 -12.44
N VAL A 75 -16.48 5.29 -11.24
CA VAL A 75 -15.40 5.59 -10.29
C VAL A 75 -14.16 4.79 -10.66
N ALA A 76 -13.04 5.50 -10.86
CA ALA A 76 -11.73 4.89 -11.06
C ALA A 76 -10.98 4.82 -9.73
N TRP A 77 -10.22 3.73 -9.53
CA TRP A 77 -9.40 3.52 -8.35
C TRP A 77 -8.04 2.93 -8.73
N ASN A 78 -6.96 3.62 -8.40
CA ASN A 78 -5.60 3.10 -8.54
C ASN A 78 -5.19 2.37 -7.26
N VAL A 79 -5.43 1.07 -7.24
CA VAL A 79 -5.19 0.19 -6.07
C VAL A 79 -3.71 -0.02 -5.74
N ILE A 80 -2.79 0.36 -6.62
CA ILE A 80 -1.34 0.31 -6.36
C ILE A 80 -0.89 1.57 -5.64
N ALA A 81 -1.37 2.74 -6.08
CA ALA A 81 -1.03 4.00 -5.43
C ALA A 81 -1.71 4.12 -4.06
N SER A 82 -2.94 3.63 -3.94
CA SER A 82 -3.75 3.74 -2.72
C SER A 82 -4.54 2.47 -2.48
N PRO A 83 -3.97 1.47 -1.78
CA PRO A 83 -4.67 0.21 -1.48
C PRO A 83 -5.82 0.38 -0.47
N VAL A 84 -5.89 1.53 0.20
CA VAL A 84 -6.99 1.90 1.10
C VAL A 84 -7.68 3.13 0.53
N ALA A 85 -8.99 3.07 0.35
CA ALA A 85 -9.76 4.16 -0.24
C ALA A 85 -11.15 4.30 0.38
N LYS A 86 -11.73 5.49 0.25
CA LYS A 86 -13.13 5.76 0.55
C LYS A 86 -13.81 6.50 -0.60
N LEU A 87 -15.12 6.33 -0.68
CA LEU A 87 -15.98 7.02 -1.64
C LEU A 87 -17.27 7.43 -0.95
N THR A 88 -17.59 8.73 -0.91
CA THR A 88 -18.93 9.21 -0.57
C THR A 88 -19.74 9.31 -1.86
N MET A 89 -20.80 8.51 -1.96
CA MET A 89 -21.61 8.40 -3.17
C MET A 89 -22.75 9.43 -3.18
N ALA A 90 -22.68 10.43 -4.06
CA ALA A 90 -23.78 11.38 -4.27
C ALA A 90 -24.81 10.88 -5.30
N GLY A 91 -24.69 9.64 -5.77
CA GLY A 91 -25.62 8.98 -6.69
C GLY A 91 -25.28 7.50 -6.85
N ASN A 92 -26.04 6.80 -7.68
CA ASN A 92 -25.70 5.44 -8.08
C ASN A 92 -24.41 5.44 -8.91
N ARG A 93 -23.46 4.57 -8.59
CA ARG A 93 -22.12 4.56 -9.20
C ARG A 93 -21.76 3.19 -9.76
N THR A 94 -20.84 3.18 -10.71
CA THR A 94 -20.16 1.98 -11.17
C THR A 94 -18.73 2.05 -10.68
N LEU A 95 -18.24 1.03 -9.98
CA LEU A 95 -16.81 0.90 -9.67
C LEU A 95 -16.12 0.23 -10.86
N ALA A 96 -15.20 0.93 -11.49
CA ALA A 96 -14.43 0.40 -12.63
C ALA A 96 -13.47 -0.72 -12.19
N ALA A 97 -12.93 -1.46 -13.15
CA ALA A 97 -11.74 -2.27 -12.88
C ALA A 97 -10.62 -1.37 -12.35
N PRO A 98 -9.81 -1.85 -11.39
CA PRO A 98 -8.69 -1.08 -10.89
C PRO A 98 -7.76 -0.58 -12.00
N SER A 99 -7.30 0.66 -11.87
CA SER A 99 -6.37 1.31 -12.78
C SER A 99 -4.95 1.32 -12.20
N GLY A 100 -3.96 1.70 -13.01
CA GLY A 100 -2.56 1.77 -12.62
C GLY A 100 -1.76 0.55 -13.06
N SER A 101 -0.68 0.25 -12.33
CA SER A 101 0.16 -0.92 -12.60
C SER A 101 -0.57 -2.22 -12.27
N THR A 102 -0.10 -3.33 -12.85
CA THR A 102 -0.67 -4.66 -12.59
C THR A 102 -0.51 -5.04 -11.10
N PRO A 103 -1.59 -5.37 -10.40
CA PRO A 103 -1.50 -5.83 -9.00
C PRO A 103 -0.81 -7.20 -8.93
N ALA A 104 -0.15 -7.47 -7.81
CA ALA A 104 0.46 -8.77 -7.54
C ALA A 104 -0.51 -9.69 -6.80
N ALA A 105 -0.50 -10.98 -7.12
CA ALA A 105 -1.28 -11.97 -6.38
C ALA A 105 -0.90 -11.96 -4.89
N GLY A 106 -1.91 -11.93 -4.02
CA GLY A 106 -1.73 -11.78 -2.59
C GLY A 106 -1.90 -10.35 -2.07
N GLN A 107 -1.99 -9.34 -2.93
CA GLN A 107 -2.27 -7.96 -2.53
C GLN A 107 -3.66 -7.85 -1.90
N PHE A 108 -3.77 -7.05 -0.84
CA PHE A 108 -5.03 -6.68 -0.21
C PHE A 108 -5.37 -5.22 -0.48
N ILE A 109 -6.66 -4.95 -0.62
CA ILE A 109 -7.22 -3.60 -0.73
C ILE A 109 -8.45 -3.46 0.16
N SER A 110 -8.76 -2.23 0.57
CA SER A 110 -9.90 -1.89 1.41
C SER A 110 -10.64 -0.68 0.85
N LEU A 111 -11.96 -0.79 0.71
CA LEU A 111 -12.84 0.27 0.19
C LEU A 111 -13.97 0.55 1.17
N LEU A 112 -14.07 1.79 1.62
CA LEU A 112 -15.21 2.29 2.40
C LEU A 112 -16.16 3.05 1.47
N LEU A 113 -17.35 2.51 1.26
CA LEU A 113 -18.44 3.17 0.54
C LEU A 113 -19.36 3.88 1.53
N ILE A 114 -19.58 5.17 1.35
CA ILE A 114 -20.34 6.03 2.27
C ILE A 114 -21.57 6.54 1.56
N GLN A 115 -22.73 6.37 2.18
CA GLN A 115 -23.97 6.99 1.72
C GLN A 115 -23.91 8.50 1.99
N ASP A 116 -24.35 9.30 1.02
CA ASP A 116 -24.53 10.74 1.23
C ASP A 116 -25.68 11.05 2.22
N GLY A 117 -25.98 12.33 2.42
CA GLY A 117 -27.09 12.77 3.28
C GLY A 117 -28.50 12.38 2.77
N THR A 118 -28.60 11.83 1.56
CA THR A 118 -29.86 11.31 0.98
C THR A 118 -30.02 9.81 1.23
N GLY A 119 -28.90 9.06 1.12
CA GLY A 119 -28.90 7.60 1.21
C GLY A 119 -29.44 6.89 -0.02
N SER A 120 -29.63 5.58 0.08
CA SER A 120 -30.15 4.69 -0.98
C SER A 120 -29.33 4.69 -2.28
N ARG A 121 -28.02 5.00 -2.18
CA ARG A 121 -27.09 4.92 -3.29
C ARG A 121 -26.66 3.48 -3.51
N THR A 122 -26.53 3.10 -4.77
CA THR A 122 -26.11 1.76 -5.17
C THR A 122 -24.75 1.79 -5.87
N ILE A 123 -24.04 0.66 -5.84
CA ILE A 123 -22.81 0.44 -6.57
C ILE A 123 -22.98 -0.72 -7.56
N THR A 124 -22.58 -0.51 -8.80
CA THR A 124 -22.40 -1.59 -9.77
C THR A 124 -20.92 -1.98 -9.78
N TRP A 125 -20.62 -3.22 -9.43
CA TRP A 125 -19.26 -3.73 -9.37
C TRP A 125 -18.79 -4.19 -10.75
N ASN A 126 -17.54 -3.87 -11.11
CA ASN A 126 -16.92 -4.48 -12.28
C ASN A 126 -16.70 -5.98 -12.03
N ALA A 127 -16.75 -6.80 -13.09
CA ALA A 127 -16.62 -8.26 -13.02
C ALA A 127 -15.27 -8.77 -12.49
N VAL A 128 -14.28 -7.89 -12.28
CA VAL A 128 -13.02 -8.24 -11.61
C VAL A 128 -13.16 -8.39 -10.11
N TYR A 129 -14.24 -7.84 -9.51
CA TYR A 129 -14.57 -8.02 -8.09
C TYR A 129 -15.46 -9.24 -7.94
N GLU A 130 -15.01 -10.21 -7.18
CA GLU A 130 -15.68 -11.49 -6.98
C GLU A 130 -16.22 -11.61 -5.57
N PHE A 131 -17.46 -12.03 -5.46
CA PHE A 131 -18.20 -12.18 -4.20
C PHE A 131 -18.59 -13.64 -3.99
N ALA A 132 -18.91 -14.00 -2.75
CA ALA A 132 -19.41 -15.34 -2.44
C ALA A 132 -20.65 -15.69 -3.27
N VAL A 133 -20.63 -16.88 -3.88
CA VAL A 133 -21.70 -17.38 -4.78
C VAL A 133 -22.03 -16.43 -5.94
N ASP A 134 -21.02 -15.68 -6.41
CA ASP A 134 -21.14 -14.71 -7.51
C ASP A 134 -22.25 -13.67 -7.28
N THR A 135 -22.49 -13.32 -6.02
CA THR A 135 -23.57 -12.41 -5.64
C THR A 135 -23.04 -11.18 -4.93
N ALA A 136 -23.08 -10.04 -5.61
CA ALA A 136 -22.68 -8.76 -5.03
C ALA A 136 -23.58 -8.38 -3.85
N PRO A 137 -23.03 -7.79 -2.79
CA PRO A 137 -23.82 -7.39 -1.61
C PRO A 137 -24.74 -6.21 -1.93
N THR A 138 -25.88 -6.19 -1.26
CA THR A 138 -26.73 -5.00 -1.18
C THR A 138 -26.10 -4.04 -0.17
N LEU A 139 -25.89 -2.79 -0.59
CA LEU A 139 -25.36 -1.75 0.30
C LEU A 139 -26.43 -1.30 1.32
N THR A 140 -25.94 -0.79 2.43
CA THR A 140 -26.75 -0.02 3.39
C THR A 140 -27.44 1.15 2.69
N THR A 141 -28.73 1.37 2.95
CA THR A 141 -29.50 2.45 2.34
C THR A 141 -29.61 3.70 3.21
N THR A 142 -29.27 3.60 4.49
CA THR A 142 -29.35 4.70 5.46
C THR A 142 -28.30 5.76 5.16
N ALA A 143 -28.74 7.02 5.11
CA ALA A 143 -27.87 8.17 4.91
C ALA A 143 -26.73 8.24 5.94
N ASN A 144 -25.56 8.69 5.50
CA ASN A 144 -24.36 8.91 6.28
C ASN A 144 -23.73 7.64 6.92
N LEU A 145 -24.26 6.46 6.64
CA LEU A 145 -23.61 5.21 7.04
C LEU A 145 -22.62 4.71 5.97
N GLY A 146 -21.66 3.93 6.39
CA GLY A 146 -20.64 3.35 5.53
C GLY A 146 -20.67 1.83 5.48
N ASP A 147 -20.26 1.29 4.35
CA ASP A 147 -20.03 -0.14 4.12
C ASP A 147 -18.57 -0.36 3.76
N LEU A 148 -17.86 -1.14 4.56
CA LEU A 148 -16.45 -1.45 4.38
C LEU A 148 -16.29 -2.80 3.71
N PHE A 149 -15.49 -2.87 2.65
CA PHE A 149 -15.14 -4.07 1.89
C PHE A 149 -13.64 -4.29 1.91
N VAL A 150 -13.22 -5.55 2.01
CA VAL A 150 -11.83 -5.96 1.90
C VAL A 150 -11.70 -7.05 0.84
N PHE A 151 -10.75 -6.88 -0.08
CA PHE A 151 -10.50 -7.82 -1.15
C PHE A 151 -9.04 -8.27 -1.16
N ARG A 152 -8.81 -9.49 -1.66
CA ARG A 152 -7.49 -10.06 -1.95
C ARG A 152 -7.38 -10.40 -3.43
N TYR A 153 -6.32 -9.96 -4.09
CA TYR A 153 -6.07 -10.32 -5.49
C TYR A 153 -5.49 -11.73 -5.63
N ASN A 154 -6.04 -12.53 -6.53
CA ASN A 154 -5.58 -13.91 -6.80
C ASN A 154 -4.72 -14.05 -8.06
N GLY A 155 -4.45 -12.95 -8.76
CA GLY A 155 -3.78 -12.92 -10.06
C GLY A 155 -4.72 -12.67 -11.25
N ALA A 156 -6.05 -12.79 -11.04
CA ALA A 156 -7.08 -12.56 -12.06
C ALA A 156 -8.24 -11.69 -11.53
N LYS A 157 -8.70 -11.96 -10.33
CA LYS A 157 -9.85 -11.29 -9.70
C LYS A 157 -9.54 -10.81 -8.29
N TRP A 158 -10.29 -9.82 -7.83
CA TRP A 158 -10.32 -9.32 -6.47
C TRP A 158 -11.40 -10.07 -5.68
N LEU A 159 -10.97 -11.04 -4.88
CA LEU A 159 -11.86 -11.89 -4.08
C LEU A 159 -12.22 -11.17 -2.80
N GLU A 160 -13.50 -10.99 -2.52
CA GLU A 160 -13.94 -10.47 -1.23
C GLU A 160 -13.53 -11.41 -0.09
N THR A 161 -12.85 -10.87 0.91
CA THR A 161 -12.41 -11.59 2.10
C THR A 161 -13.17 -11.19 3.35
N GLY A 162 -13.88 -10.07 3.29
CA GLY A 162 -14.72 -9.60 4.38
C GLY A 162 -15.42 -8.30 4.07
N ARG A 163 -16.53 -8.07 4.78
CA ARG A 163 -17.30 -6.82 4.76
C ARG A 163 -17.88 -6.51 6.12
N ASN A 164 -18.07 -5.23 6.39
CA ASN A 164 -18.89 -4.73 7.50
C ASN A 164 -19.85 -3.68 6.94
N LEU A 165 -21.13 -3.85 7.17
CA LEU A 165 -22.17 -2.98 6.66
C LEU A 165 -22.76 -2.11 7.77
N ALA A 166 -23.40 -1.01 7.39
CA ALA A 166 -24.11 -0.09 8.28
C ALA A 166 -23.21 0.50 9.40
N LEU A 167 -21.96 0.84 9.07
CA LEU A 167 -21.03 1.45 10.02
C LEU A 167 -21.39 2.90 10.28
N THR A 168 -21.47 3.29 11.54
CA THR A 168 -21.53 4.70 11.97
C THR A 168 -20.11 5.26 11.92
N LEU A 169 -19.93 6.37 11.19
CA LEU A 169 -18.59 6.94 10.89
C LEU A 169 -18.26 8.18 11.74
N SER A 170 -19.11 8.57 12.65
CA SER A 170 -18.94 9.73 13.56
C SER A 170 -19.30 9.37 14.99
#